data_a49cd05dc117fbfa325eca2c70b8a66b
#
_entry.id   a49cd05dc117fbfa325eca2c70b8a66b
#
_cell.length_a   1.000
_cell.length_b   1.000
_cell.length_c   1.000
_cell.angle_alpha   90.00
_cell.angle_beta   90.00
_cell.angle_gamma   90.00
#
_symmetry.space_group_name_H-M   'P 1'
#
loop_
_entity.id
_entity.type
_entity.pdbx_description
1 polymer ?
#
loop_
_entity_poly.entity_id
_entity_poly.type
_entity_poly.pdbx_seq_one_letter_code
_entity_poly.pdbx_strand_id
1 'polypeptide(L)'
;ASDVYKRQALLQSGIGKVAAAMGTTALLQLTKSDIVINTGSAGGVAEGLSVGDVIVSTETQYHDADVTAFGYAKGQLPACPVTFVSDAALVELAEQTARQLGQHVKRGLICSGDSFIQGGERLAQIKQDFPNVIAVEMEAAAIAQVCHAFNLPFVVVRAISDAGDGKANMSFEEFLPLAAKQSSAMVVAMLAQLN
;
A
#
# COMPACT_ATOMS: atom_id res chain seq x y z
N ALA A 1 7.35 -18.49 -1.61
CA ALA A 1 8.42 -17.51 -1.31
C ALA A 1 9.71 -17.98 -1.95
N SER A 2 10.44 -17.11 -2.61
CA SER A 2 11.78 -17.43 -3.15
C SER A 2 12.81 -16.58 -2.43
N ASP A 3 13.95 -17.19 -2.09
CA ASP A 3 15.11 -16.47 -1.56
C ASP A 3 15.80 -15.78 -2.75
N VAL A 4 15.69 -14.46 -2.79
CA VAL A 4 16.22 -13.67 -3.90
C VAL A 4 17.33 -12.80 -3.36
N TYR A 5 18.57 -13.18 -3.62
CA TYR A 5 19.79 -12.41 -3.42
C TYR A 5 19.87 -11.54 -2.13
N LYS A 6 20.91 -11.71 -1.32
CA LYS A 6 21.19 -10.89 -0.11
C LYS A 6 20.14 -10.95 1.03
N ARG A 7 19.66 -12.15 1.42
CA ARG A 7 18.70 -12.32 2.51
C ARG A 7 17.34 -11.64 2.29
N GLN A 8 16.85 -11.65 1.07
CA GLN A 8 15.53 -11.15 0.73
C GLN A 8 14.57 -12.32 0.54
N ALA A 9 13.33 -12.16 0.99
CA ALA A 9 12.25 -13.07 0.69
C ALA A 9 11.16 -12.30 -0.09
N LEU A 10 10.77 -12.84 -1.24
CA LEU A 10 9.69 -12.30 -2.06
C LEU A 10 8.46 -13.20 -1.91
N LEU A 11 7.32 -12.56 -1.61
CA LEU A 11 6.04 -13.24 -1.49
C LEU A 11 4.99 -12.57 -2.39
N GLN A 12 4.30 -13.35 -3.20
CA GLN A 12 3.03 -12.95 -3.81
C GLN A 12 1.90 -13.34 -2.86
N SER A 13 1.30 -12.36 -2.19
CA SER A 13 0.34 -12.60 -1.09
C SER A 13 -1.06 -13.02 -1.56
N GLY A 14 -1.40 -12.77 -2.82
CA GLY A 14 -2.78 -12.84 -3.29
C GLY A 14 -3.54 -11.53 -3.08
N ILE A 15 -4.82 -11.51 -3.49
CA ILE A 15 -5.66 -10.29 -3.46
C ILE A 15 -6.53 -10.29 -2.21
N GLY A 16 -6.68 -9.11 -1.61
CA GLY A 16 -7.55 -8.84 -0.48
C GLY A 16 -6.88 -9.04 0.88
N LYS A 17 -7.55 -8.52 1.90
CA LYS A 17 -7.02 -8.40 3.27
C LYS A 17 -6.60 -9.73 3.88
N VAL A 18 -7.45 -10.76 3.74
CA VAL A 18 -7.19 -12.08 4.34
C VAL A 18 -5.97 -12.73 3.70
N ALA A 19 -5.90 -12.77 2.36
CA ALA A 19 -4.79 -13.34 1.63
C ALA A 19 -3.47 -12.61 1.98
N ALA A 20 -3.50 -11.30 2.03
CA ALA A 20 -2.36 -10.47 2.39
C ALA A 20 -1.87 -10.74 3.82
N ALA A 21 -2.78 -10.78 4.80
CA ALA A 21 -2.45 -11.06 6.20
C ALA A 21 -1.88 -12.47 6.39
N MET A 22 -2.52 -13.48 5.80
CA MET A 22 -2.07 -14.88 5.86
C MET A 22 -0.67 -15.05 5.26
N GLY A 23 -0.47 -14.50 4.06
CA GLY A 23 0.81 -14.59 3.37
C GLY A 23 1.92 -13.90 4.14
N THR A 24 1.69 -12.68 4.62
CA THR A 24 2.66 -11.92 5.41
C THR A 24 3.00 -12.65 6.71
N THR A 25 1.99 -13.14 7.44
CA THR A 25 2.20 -13.89 8.68
C THR A 25 3.06 -15.15 8.44
N ALA A 26 2.72 -15.92 7.40
CA ALA A 26 3.49 -17.11 7.05
C ALA A 26 4.95 -16.77 6.69
N LEU A 27 5.16 -15.68 5.91
CA LEU A 27 6.50 -15.23 5.55
C LEU A 27 7.31 -14.85 6.79
N LEU A 28 6.74 -14.06 7.70
CA LEU A 28 7.43 -13.61 8.91
C LEU A 28 7.74 -14.74 9.90
N GLN A 29 6.94 -15.80 9.92
CA GLN A 29 7.23 -16.99 10.70
C GLN A 29 8.35 -17.85 10.09
N LEU A 30 8.50 -17.83 8.77
CA LEU A 30 9.52 -18.60 8.04
C LEU A 30 10.85 -17.85 7.89
N THR A 31 10.84 -16.53 8.06
CA THR A 31 12.01 -15.67 7.83
C THR A 31 12.26 -14.79 9.06
N LYS A 32 13.52 -14.37 9.24
CA LYS A 32 13.88 -13.34 10.21
C LYS A 32 13.99 -12.01 9.44
N SER A 33 12.83 -11.46 9.11
CA SER A 33 12.78 -10.19 8.40
C SER A 33 13.01 -9.02 9.33
N ASP A 34 13.82 -8.05 8.92
CA ASP A 34 14.05 -6.80 9.65
C ASP A 34 13.07 -5.70 9.23
N ILE A 35 12.60 -5.76 7.99
CA ILE A 35 11.64 -4.80 7.40
C ILE A 35 10.69 -5.49 6.44
N VAL A 36 9.56 -4.85 6.17
CA VAL A 36 8.60 -5.28 5.14
C VAL A 36 8.37 -4.14 4.15
N ILE A 37 8.53 -4.42 2.86
CA ILE A 37 8.16 -3.52 1.77
C ILE A 37 6.98 -4.15 1.04
N ASN A 38 5.82 -3.52 1.09
CA ASN A 38 4.67 -3.90 0.26
C ASN A 38 4.71 -3.12 -1.06
N THR A 39 4.48 -3.82 -2.17
CA THR A 39 4.44 -3.20 -3.49
C THR A 39 3.31 -3.76 -4.34
N GLY A 40 2.91 -2.99 -5.35
CA GLY A 40 1.81 -3.33 -6.25
C GLY A 40 1.24 -2.12 -6.96
N SER A 41 0.01 -2.27 -7.47
CA SER A 41 -0.79 -1.20 -8.07
C SER A 41 -1.77 -0.59 -7.07
N ALA A 42 -2.26 0.61 -7.36
CA ALA A 42 -3.31 1.28 -6.59
C ALA A 42 -4.12 2.23 -7.47
N GLY A 43 -5.38 2.47 -7.09
CA GLY A 43 -6.21 3.53 -7.65
C GLY A 43 -5.86 4.89 -7.06
N GLY A 44 -5.57 5.87 -7.92
CA GLY A 44 -5.25 7.24 -7.51
C GLY A 44 -6.50 7.99 -7.04
N VAL A 45 -6.39 8.66 -5.89
CA VAL A 45 -7.50 9.44 -5.28
C VAL A 45 -7.18 10.91 -5.17
N ALA A 46 -5.93 11.25 -4.87
CA ALA A 46 -5.49 12.62 -4.72
C ALA A 46 -5.38 13.33 -6.08
N GLU A 47 -5.66 14.62 -6.10
CA GLU A 47 -5.46 15.44 -7.29
C GLU A 47 -4.00 15.48 -7.74
N GLY A 48 -3.80 15.55 -9.06
CA GLY A 48 -2.49 15.62 -9.69
C GLY A 48 -1.77 14.30 -9.82
N LEU A 49 -2.38 13.16 -9.43
CA LEU A 49 -1.84 11.83 -9.70
C LEU A 49 -2.23 11.37 -11.11
N SER A 50 -1.27 10.76 -11.78
CA SER A 50 -1.42 10.15 -13.11
C SER A 50 -1.04 8.66 -13.06
N VAL A 51 -1.51 7.90 -14.03
CA VAL A 51 -1.11 6.49 -14.18
C VAL A 51 0.40 6.39 -14.34
N GLY A 52 1.01 5.49 -13.58
CA GLY A 52 2.46 5.33 -13.52
C GLY A 52 3.15 6.14 -12.41
N ASP A 53 2.48 7.12 -11.80
CA ASP A 53 3.03 7.82 -10.64
C ASP A 53 3.23 6.85 -9.47
N VAL A 54 4.26 7.09 -8.69
CA VAL A 54 4.57 6.32 -7.47
C VAL A 54 3.91 6.96 -6.27
N ILE A 55 3.33 6.12 -5.43
CA ILE A 55 2.84 6.53 -4.12
C ILE A 55 3.60 5.80 -3.01
N VAL A 56 3.87 6.53 -1.93
CA VAL A 56 4.54 6.01 -0.74
C VAL A 56 3.64 6.26 0.47
N SER A 57 3.35 5.20 1.25
CA SER A 57 2.55 5.38 2.46
C SER A 57 3.33 6.11 3.54
N THR A 58 2.74 7.16 4.12
CA THR A 58 3.12 7.63 5.46
C THR A 58 2.38 6.85 6.53
N GLU A 59 1.18 6.38 6.18
CA GLU A 59 0.31 5.59 7.03
C GLU A 59 -0.69 4.82 6.17
N THR A 60 -1.28 3.77 6.74
CA THR A 60 -2.34 2.99 6.11
C THR A 60 -3.54 2.85 7.03
N GLN A 61 -4.74 2.71 6.45
CA GLN A 61 -5.99 2.56 7.20
C GLN A 61 -6.99 1.73 6.40
N TYR A 62 -7.96 1.11 7.08
CA TYR A 62 -9.07 0.45 6.39
C TYR A 62 -10.16 1.44 5.99
N HIS A 63 -10.60 1.42 4.74
CA HIS A 63 -11.77 2.22 4.33
C HIS A 63 -13.09 1.47 4.49
N ASP A 64 -13.05 0.16 4.75
CA ASP A 64 -14.23 -0.71 4.85
C ASP A 64 -14.48 -1.25 6.28
N ALA A 65 -13.66 -0.87 7.26
CA ALA A 65 -13.88 -1.21 8.67
C ALA A 65 -14.71 -0.13 9.36
N ASP A 66 -15.74 -0.55 10.07
CA ASP A 66 -16.62 0.35 10.82
C ASP A 66 -17.06 -0.28 12.15
N VAL A 67 -16.51 0.22 13.23
CA VAL A 67 -16.91 -0.09 14.59
C VAL A 67 -17.18 1.20 15.40
N THR A 68 -17.59 2.26 14.70
CA THR A 68 -17.89 3.58 15.27
C THR A 68 -19.00 3.52 16.32
N ALA A 69 -19.91 2.56 16.20
CA ALA A 69 -20.94 2.29 17.22
C ALA A 69 -20.37 2.02 18.63
N PHE A 70 -19.10 1.64 18.72
CA PHE A 70 -18.39 1.39 19.97
C PHE A 70 -17.38 2.51 20.32
N GLY A 71 -17.47 3.66 19.66
CA GLY A 71 -16.63 4.84 19.92
C GLY A 71 -15.26 4.82 19.25
N TYR A 72 -14.99 3.89 18.33
CA TYR A 72 -13.77 3.87 17.54
C TYR A 72 -13.85 4.87 16.38
N ALA A 73 -12.70 5.30 15.88
CA ALA A 73 -12.65 6.09 14.65
C ALA A 73 -13.05 5.25 13.43
N LYS A 74 -13.56 5.90 12.40
CA LYS A 74 -13.81 5.25 11.11
C LYS A 74 -12.53 4.60 10.58
N GLY A 75 -12.61 3.36 10.10
CA GLY A 75 -11.45 2.60 9.64
C GLY A 75 -10.56 1.99 10.73
N GLN A 76 -10.82 2.29 12.00
CA GLN A 76 -10.13 1.69 13.14
C GLN A 76 -10.76 0.35 13.53
N LEU A 77 -9.94 -0.65 13.81
CA LEU A 77 -10.37 -1.91 14.43
C LEU A 77 -10.07 -1.91 15.93
N PRO A 78 -10.84 -2.67 16.75
CA PRO A 78 -10.55 -2.83 18.17
C PRO A 78 -9.12 -3.33 18.41
N ALA A 79 -8.48 -2.82 19.45
CA ALA A 79 -7.10 -3.11 19.83
C ALA A 79 -6.05 -2.74 18.77
N CYS A 80 -6.41 -1.95 17.76
CA CYS A 80 -5.49 -1.40 16.77
C CYS A 80 -5.38 0.13 16.89
N PRO A 81 -4.28 0.73 16.44
CA PRO A 81 -4.20 2.18 16.26
C PRO A 81 -5.21 2.66 15.21
N VAL A 82 -5.47 3.95 15.14
CA VAL A 82 -6.36 4.54 14.12
C VAL A 82 -5.77 4.33 12.74
N THR A 83 -4.47 4.56 12.59
CA THR A 83 -3.69 4.29 11.37
C THR A 83 -2.45 3.48 11.71
N PHE A 84 -1.98 2.68 10.78
CA PHE A 84 -0.68 2.00 10.88
C PHE A 84 0.37 2.89 10.23
N VAL A 85 1.24 3.47 11.04
CA VAL A 85 2.27 4.43 10.59
C VAL A 85 3.43 3.68 9.95
N SER A 86 3.82 4.09 8.75
CA SER A 86 5.00 3.57 8.04
C SER A 86 6.30 4.04 8.72
N ASP A 87 7.36 3.26 8.58
CA ASP A 87 8.68 3.65 9.10
C ASP A 87 9.21 4.88 8.36
N ALA A 88 9.56 5.92 9.09
CA ALA A 88 9.95 7.21 8.54
C ALA A 88 11.23 7.13 7.67
N ALA A 89 12.20 6.28 8.04
CA ALA A 89 13.43 6.11 7.27
C ALA A 89 13.16 5.39 5.94
N LEU A 90 12.26 4.39 5.96
CA LEU A 90 11.84 3.70 4.74
C LEU A 90 11.01 4.60 3.82
N VAL A 91 10.16 5.47 4.37
CA VAL A 91 9.41 6.48 3.59
C VAL A 91 10.36 7.44 2.89
N GLU A 92 11.35 7.97 3.61
CA GLU A 92 12.34 8.89 3.04
C GLU A 92 13.20 8.20 1.98
N LEU A 93 13.66 6.98 2.24
CA LEU A 93 14.37 6.16 1.25
C LEU A 93 13.55 5.95 -0.02
N ALA A 94 12.27 5.61 0.12
CA ALA A 94 11.37 5.40 -1.02
C ALA A 94 11.19 6.68 -1.84
N GLU A 95 10.98 7.82 -1.18
CA GLU A 95 10.82 9.10 -1.87
C GLU A 95 12.08 9.52 -2.62
N GLN A 96 13.25 9.40 -1.98
CA GLN A 96 14.55 9.69 -2.61
C GLN A 96 14.81 8.77 -3.81
N THR A 97 14.52 7.48 -3.66
CA THR A 97 14.67 6.49 -4.74
C THR A 97 13.79 6.83 -5.94
N ALA A 98 12.51 7.19 -5.71
CA ALA A 98 11.61 7.59 -6.79
C ALA A 98 12.14 8.81 -7.56
N ARG A 99 12.62 9.82 -6.84
CA ARG A 99 13.23 11.01 -7.44
C ARG A 99 14.48 10.68 -8.26
N GLN A 100 15.34 9.79 -7.76
CA GLN A 100 16.53 9.33 -8.48
C GLN A 100 16.19 8.58 -9.78
N LEU A 101 15.07 7.87 -9.79
CA LEU A 101 14.53 7.19 -10.97
C LEU A 101 13.76 8.13 -11.92
N GLY A 102 13.67 9.43 -11.59
CA GLY A 102 12.91 10.42 -12.37
C GLY A 102 11.39 10.20 -12.33
N GLN A 103 10.89 9.48 -11.33
CA GLN A 103 9.46 9.20 -11.16
C GLN A 103 8.78 10.33 -10.36
N HIS A 104 7.57 10.68 -10.75
CA HIS A 104 6.71 11.52 -9.92
C HIS A 104 6.26 10.71 -8.70
N VAL A 105 6.42 11.28 -7.51
CA VAL A 105 6.11 10.59 -6.25
C VAL A 105 5.22 11.45 -5.36
N LYS A 106 4.21 10.82 -4.76
CA LYS A 106 3.36 11.43 -3.72
C LYS A 106 3.33 10.53 -2.49
N ARG A 107 3.50 11.13 -1.31
CA ARG A 107 3.38 10.41 -0.04
C ARG A 107 2.10 10.81 0.70
N GLY A 108 1.52 9.88 1.45
CA GLY A 108 0.32 10.13 2.25
C GLY A 108 -0.38 8.87 2.70
N LEU A 109 -1.64 9.04 3.10
CA LEU A 109 -2.52 7.96 3.56
C LEU A 109 -2.94 7.07 2.38
N ILE A 110 -2.72 5.76 2.51
CA ILE A 110 -3.26 4.73 1.62
C ILE A 110 -4.36 3.98 2.37
N CYS A 111 -5.55 3.88 1.76
CA CYS A 111 -6.66 3.16 2.36
C CYS A 111 -6.92 1.84 1.68
N SER A 112 -7.10 0.77 2.48
CA SER A 112 -7.32 -0.59 2.01
C SER A 112 -8.74 -1.08 2.31
N GLY A 113 -9.26 -1.95 1.44
CA GLY A 113 -10.51 -2.68 1.69
C GLY A 113 -10.74 -3.78 0.66
N ASP A 114 -11.60 -4.75 1.00
CA ASP A 114 -11.92 -5.89 0.11
C ASP A 114 -12.90 -5.50 -1.01
N SER A 115 -12.60 -4.40 -1.70
CA SER A 115 -13.40 -3.91 -2.82
C SER A 115 -12.55 -3.15 -3.81
N PHE A 116 -12.70 -3.46 -5.10
CA PHE A 116 -12.15 -2.64 -6.16
C PHE A 116 -12.99 -1.37 -6.31
N ILE A 117 -12.37 -0.21 -6.12
CA ILE A 117 -13.05 1.11 -6.14
C ILE A 117 -13.02 1.67 -7.57
N GLN A 118 -14.17 1.64 -8.23
CA GLN A 118 -14.34 2.11 -9.60
C GLN A 118 -14.75 3.60 -9.72
N GLY A 119 -14.68 4.35 -8.62
CA GLY A 119 -15.17 5.73 -8.60
C GLY A 119 -16.59 5.86 -8.04
N GLY A 120 -17.32 6.90 -8.50
CA GLY A 120 -18.70 7.14 -8.12
C GLY A 120 -18.91 7.43 -6.63
N GLU A 121 -20.10 7.07 -6.13
CA GLU A 121 -20.51 7.34 -4.74
C GLU A 121 -19.56 6.71 -3.71
N ARG A 122 -19.04 5.51 -3.99
CA ARG A 122 -18.14 4.82 -3.06
C ARG A 122 -16.81 5.56 -2.88
N LEU A 123 -16.22 6.06 -3.96
CA LEU A 123 -15.01 6.90 -3.88
C LEU A 123 -15.30 8.23 -3.18
N ALA A 124 -16.46 8.85 -3.49
CA ALA A 124 -16.86 10.09 -2.83
C ALA A 124 -17.01 9.90 -1.31
N GLN A 125 -17.61 8.77 -0.88
CA GLN A 125 -17.72 8.43 0.54
C GLN A 125 -16.34 8.21 1.18
N ILE A 126 -15.43 7.51 0.51
CA ILE A 126 -14.07 7.30 1.01
C ILE A 126 -13.34 8.64 1.19
N LYS A 127 -13.46 9.56 0.23
CA LYS A 127 -12.88 10.90 0.34
C LYS A 127 -13.47 11.73 1.49
N GLN A 128 -14.75 11.56 1.77
CA GLN A 128 -15.41 12.21 2.89
C GLN A 128 -14.96 11.62 4.25
N ASP A 129 -14.88 10.30 4.34
CA ASP A 129 -14.50 9.60 5.57
C ASP A 129 -13.00 9.73 5.86
N PHE A 130 -12.17 9.85 4.82
CA PHE A 130 -10.70 9.91 4.88
C PHE A 130 -10.17 11.08 4.04
N PRO A 131 -10.27 12.34 4.51
CA PRO A 131 -9.95 13.52 3.70
C PRO A 131 -8.51 13.60 3.18
N ASN A 132 -7.58 12.90 3.84
CA ASN A 132 -6.15 12.87 3.48
C ASN A 132 -5.76 11.68 2.60
N VAL A 133 -6.73 10.85 2.15
CA VAL A 133 -6.44 9.68 1.33
C VAL A 133 -5.86 10.07 -0.02
N ILE A 134 -4.73 9.48 -0.38
CA ILE A 134 -4.08 9.70 -1.68
C ILE A 134 -4.33 8.56 -2.66
N ALA A 135 -4.56 7.34 -2.17
CA ALA A 135 -4.81 6.18 -3.00
C ALA A 135 -5.59 5.10 -2.24
N VAL A 136 -6.21 4.20 -2.99
CA VAL A 136 -6.95 3.04 -2.49
C VAL A 136 -6.44 1.75 -3.13
N GLU A 137 -6.46 0.66 -2.38
CA GLU A 137 -6.04 -0.66 -2.81
C GLU A 137 -6.64 -1.72 -1.87
N MET A 138 -6.16 -2.97 -1.87
CA MET A 138 -6.87 -4.05 -1.20
C MET A 138 -6.04 -4.83 -0.16
N GLU A 139 -4.77 -4.48 0.12
CA GLU A 139 -3.86 -5.30 0.92
C GLU A 139 -3.07 -4.54 2.00
N ALA A 140 -2.67 -3.31 1.72
CA ALA A 140 -1.62 -2.60 2.48
C ALA A 140 -1.93 -2.48 3.97
N ALA A 141 -3.15 -2.11 4.36
CA ALA A 141 -3.49 -1.99 5.78
C ALA A 141 -3.49 -3.35 6.51
N ALA A 142 -3.82 -4.45 5.81
CA ALA A 142 -3.75 -5.79 6.39
C ALA A 142 -2.29 -6.24 6.60
N ILE A 143 -1.41 -5.96 5.66
CA ILE A 143 0.04 -6.18 5.80
C ILE A 143 0.59 -5.33 6.94
N ALA A 144 0.24 -4.05 6.99
CA ALA A 144 0.64 -3.12 8.03
C ALA A 144 0.17 -3.55 9.43
N GLN A 145 -1.06 -4.06 9.55
CA GLN A 145 -1.57 -4.63 10.80
C GLN A 145 -0.75 -5.84 11.26
N VAL A 146 -0.36 -6.73 10.34
CA VAL A 146 0.54 -7.84 10.66
C VAL A 146 1.90 -7.32 11.12
N CYS A 147 2.50 -6.37 10.38
CA CYS A 147 3.78 -5.76 10.77
C CYS A 147 3.71 -5.11 12.16
N HIS A 148 2.61 -4.39 12.45
CA HIS A 148 2.35 -3.82 13.76
C HIS A 148 2.30 -4.89 14.86
N ALA A 149 1.59 -6.01 14.63
CA ALA A 149 1.51 -7.12 15.58
C ALA A 149 2.86 -7.81 15.82
N PHE A 150 3.73 -7.85 14.81
CA PHE A 150 5.09 -8.39 14.90
C PHE A 150 6.15 -7.36 15.32
N ASN A 151 5.77 -6.10 15.51
CA ASN A 151 6.69 -4.99 15.85
C ASN A 151 7.78 -4.77 14.79
N LEU A 152 7.41 -4.88 13.52
CA LEU A 152 8.31 -4.76 12.37
C LEU A 152 8.08 -3.44 11.61
N PRO A 153 9.15 -2.72 11.26
CA PRO A 153 9.07 -1.59 10.35
C PRO A 153 8.52 -2.00 8.98
N PHE A 154 7.67 -1.16 8.40
CA PHE A 154 7.14 -1.38 7.06
C PHE A 154 7.01 -0.08 6.28
N VAL A 155 6.93 -0.21 4.97
CA VAL A 155 6.51 0.84 4.04
C VAL A 155 5.73 0.23 2.88
N VAL A 156 4.80 1.01 2.35
CA VAL A 156 4.05 0.65 1.14
C VAL A 156 4.50 1.55 -0.01
N VAL A 157 4.89 0.94 -1.12
CA VAL A 157 5.31 1.63 -2.35
C VAL A 157 4.51 1.04 -3.50
N ARG A 158 3.61 1.82 -4.07
CA ARG A 158 2.75 1.36 -5.17
C ARG A 158 2.83 2.31 -6.35
N ALA A 159 2.41 1.83 -7.52
CA ALA A 159 2.23 2.69 -8.69
C ALA A 159 0.76 2.79 -9.06
N ILE A 160 0.35 3.97 -9.51
CA ILE A 160 -1.02 4.22 -9.93
C ILE A 160 -1.33 3.47 -11.22
N SER A 161 -2.35 2.61 -11.19
CA SER A 161 -2.86 1.88 -12.34
C SER A 161 -4.11 2.50 -12.96
N ASP A 162 -4.85 3.27 -12.18
CA ASP A 162 -6.10 3.92 -12.59
C ASP A 162 -6.37 5.15 -11.73
N ALA A 163 -7.20 6.03 -12.20
CA ALA A 163 -7.52 7.29 -11.52
C ALA A 163 -8.71 7.20 -10.56
N GLY A 164 -9.24 5.99 -10.29
CA GLY A 164 -10.43 5.81 -9.46
C GLY A 164 -11.68 6.49 -10.05
N ASP A 165 -11.70 6.74 -11.35
CA ASP A 165 -12.84 7.28 -12.08
C ASP A 165 -13.76 6.16 -12.60
N GLY A 166 -14.88 6.49 -13.22
CA GLY A 166 -15.84 5.51 -13.74
C GLY A 166 -15.28 4.58 -14.84
N LYS A 167 -14.03 4.71 -15.24
CA LYS A 167 -13.32 3.86 -16.21
C LYS A 167 -12.17 3.08 -15.57
N ALA A 168 -12.07 3.07 -14.24
CA ALA A 168 -10.95 2.49 -13.51
C ALA A 168 -10.66 1.04 -13.89
N ASN A 169 -11.67 0.19 -14.12
CA ASN A 169 -11.47 -1.20 -14.52
C ASN A 169 -10.79 -1.34 -15.89
N MET A 170 -11.16 -0.52 -16.87
CA MET A 170 -10.52 -0.51 -18.19
C MET A 170 -9.09 -0.01 -18.09
N SER A 171 -8.89 1.09 -17.35
CA SER A 171 -7.56 1.65 -17.11
C SER A 171 -6.66 0.68 -16.36
N PHE A 172 -7.21 -0.05 -15.36
CA PHE A 172 -6.46 -1.04 -14.59
C PHE A 172 -5.88 -2.14 -15.48
N GLU A 173 -6.70 -2.80 -16.33
CA GLU A 173 -6.22 -3.86 -17.21
C GLU A 173 -5.17 -3.38 -18.21
N GLU A 174 -5.35 -2.17 -18.76
CA GLU A 174 -4.45 -1.58 -19.74
C GLU A 174 -3.12 -1.18 -19.11
N PHE A 175 -3.14 -0.56 -17.93
CA PHE A 175 -1.97 0.06 -17.32
C PHE A 175 -1.31 -0.75 -16.20
N LEU A 176 -1.89 -1.88 -15.80
CA LEU A 176 -1.29 -2.77 -14.80
C LEU A 176 0.15 -3.17 -15.12
N PRO A 177 0.53 -3.50 -16.38
CA PRO A 177 1.92 -3.82 -16.71
C PRO A 177 2.88 -2.65 -16.47
N LEU A 178 2.43 -1.41 -16.72
CA LEU A 178 3.22 -0.21 -16.46
C LEU A 178 3.40 0.01 -14.95
N ALA A 179 2.30 -0.04 -14.19
CA ALA A 179 2.32 0.10 -12.73
C ALA A 179 3.20 -0.98 -12.08
N ALA A 180 3.09 -2.23 -12.53
CA ALA A 180 3.93 -3.32 -12.04
C ALA A 180 5.42 -3.10 -12.33
N LYS A 181 5.76 -2.60 -13.52
CA LYS A 181 7.14 -2.26 -13.87
C LYS A 181 7.69 -1.14 -13.00
N GLN A 182 6.91 -0.07 -12.80
CA GLN A 182 7.33 1.08 -11.99
C GLN A 182 7.53 0.70 -10.53
N SER A 183 6.56 0.01 -9.93
CA SER A 183 6.64 -0.40 -8.52
C SER A 183 7.78 -1.41 -8.29
N SER A 184 8.00 -2.34 -9.22
CA SER A 184 9.12 -3.30 -9.13
C SER A 184 10.47 -2.61 -9.22
N ALA A 185 10.64 -1.66 -10.16
CA ALA A 185 11.88 -0.89 -10.29
C ALA A 185 12.20 -0.11 -9.00
N MET A 186 11.17 0.46 -8.37
CA MET A 186 11.29 1.13 -7.08
C MET A 186 11.83 0.20 -5.99
N VAL A 187 11.21 -0.97 -5.81
CA VAL A 187 11.62 -1.91 -4.76
C VAL A 187 13.06 -2.40 -4.98
N VAL A 188 13.42 -2.75 -6.23
CA VAL A 188 14.80 -3.16 -6.56
C VAL A 188 15.81 -2.07 -6.24
N ALA A 189 15.50 -0.80 -6.57
CA ALA A 189 16.38 0.32 -6.28
C ALA A 189 16.48 0.64 -4.78
N MET A 190 15.37 0.51 -4.02
CA MET A 190 15.38 0.63 -2.56
C MET A 190 16.24 -0.45 -1.91
N LEU A 191 16.06 -1.72 -2.31
CA LEU A 191 16.81 -2.85 -1.79
C LEU A 191 18.33 -2.73 -2.03
N ALA A 192 18.73 -2.10 -3.13
CA ALA A 192 20.14 -1.82 -3.40
C ALA A 192 20.77 -0.82 -2.42
N GLN A 193 19.96 0.00 -1.75
CA GLN A 193 20.40 1.02 -0.78
C GLN A 193 20.25 0.55 0.68
N LEU A 194 19.52 -0.52 0.93
CA LEU A 194 19.37 -1.17 2.24
C LEU A 194 20.52 -2.18 2.44
N ASN A 195 21.71 -1.73 2.80
CA ASN A 195 22.89 -2.57 3.06
C ASN A 195 23.29 -2.51 4.51
#